data_a5160c0bc8abb7c3077da29acb781fe8
#
_entry.id   a5160c0bc8abb7c3077da29acb781fe8
#
_cell.length_a   1.000
_cell.length_b   1.000
_cell.length_c   1.000
_cell.angle_alpha   90.00
_cell.angle_beta   90.00
_cell.angle_gamma   90.00
#
_symmetry.space_group_name_H-M   'P 1'
#
loop_
_entity.id
_entity.type
_entity.pdbx_description
1 polymer ?
#
loop_
_entity_poly.entity_id
_entity_poly.type
_entity_poly.pdbx_seq_one_letter_code
_entity_poly.pdbx_strand_id
1 'polypeptide(L)'
;MTETTASGGSVEVSQSGSIATLTLSNPGRRNTMTEAMWRALEPACARLADDASVRAVVVRGAGTDFSAGADISDLRAILRDEDSGHHDGGAVAVGEAALAGLHKPTIAAVEGYCLGGAWQIAAACDIRLASSGATFGITPAKIGIVYPTAGIERLVRIAGPATAKYLLFSGDFVDAERARVLGLVQAVHPAETFWDEVNAFVQRLAARSQLSIQAMKDIVDTIDAAGAGDDSGAELQNASDHWQHLMATAGDAEAGVGAFLSKRTPEFTWNGGRDTQRRTRTGEPAS
;
A
#
# COMPACT_ATOMS: atom_id res chain seq x y z
N MET A 1 21.85 34.64 -12.67
CA MET A 1 20.62 34.00 -13.24
C MET A 1 20.34 32.82 -12.36
N THR A 2 19.43 33.00 -11.43
CA THR A 2 18.97 31.96 -10.50
C THR A 2 17.93 31.10 -11.24
N GLU A 3 18.31 29.86 -11.55
CA GLU A 3 17.35 28.86 -12.03
C GLU A 3 16.32 28.64 -10.95
N THR A 4 15.10 29.00 -11.26
CA THR A 4 13.89 28.63 -10.47
C THR A 4 13.72 27.14 -10.65
N THR A 5 14.18 26.34 -9.68
CA THR A 5 13.81 24.93 -9.60
C THR A 5 12.31 24.85 -9.48
N ALA A 6 11.67 24.17 -10.44
CA ALA A 6 10.26 23.89 -10.43
C ALA A 6 9.89 23.25 -9.08
N SER A 7 9.02 23.90 -8.33
CA SER A 7 8.52 23.45 -7.03
C SER A 7 7.45 22.35 -7.23
N GLY A 8 7.85 21.23 -7.78
CA GLY A 8 6.99 20.07 -7.96
C GLY A 8 7.50 18.93 -7.09
N GLY A 9 6.66 18.41 -6.18
CA GLY A 9 6.97 17.18 -5.46
C GLY A 9 7.15 16.01 -6.43
N SER A 10 7.78 14.92 -5.99
CA SER A 10 8.08 13.71 -6.77
C SER A 10 7.70 12.44 -6.03
N VAL A 11 7.49 11.37 -6.79
CA VAL A 11 7.45 9.99 -6.31
C VAL A 11 8.70 9.29 -6.86
N GLU A 12 9.59 8.91 -5.97
CA GLU A 12 10.88 8.35 -6.33
C GLU A 12 10.92 6.85 -6.01
N VAL A 13 11.52 6.07 -6.90
CA VAL A 13 11.74 4.64 -6.67
C VAL A 13 13.24 4.38 -6.63
N SER A 14 13.71 3.82 -5.55
CA SER A 14 15.07 3.32 -5.39
C SER A 14 15.03 1.84 -5.01
N GLN A 15 16.13 1.12 -5.22
CA GLN A 15 16.22 -0.30 -4.91
C GLN A 15 17.55 -0.63 -4.26
N SER A 16 17.49 -1.49 -3.25
CA SER A 16 18.67 -2.08 -2.60
C SER A 16 18.46 -3.59 -2.48
N GLY A 17 19.23 -4.36 -3.23
CA GLY A 17 19.03 -5.80 -3.37
C GLY A 17 17.63 -6.09 -3.91
N SER A 18 16.84 -6.87 -3.17
CA SER A 18 15.48 -7.26 -3.55
C SER A 18 14.38 -6.37 -2.92
N ILE A 19 14.75 -5.28 -2.27
CA ILE A 19 13.82 -4.36 -1.63
C ILE A 19 13.78 -3.06 -2.43
N ALA A 20 12.60 -2.67 -2.91
CA ALA A 20 12.35 -1.36 -3.49
C ALA A 20 11.79 -0.40 -2.43
N THR A 21 12.16 0.86 -2.55
CA THR A 21 11.61 1.94 -1.72
C THR A 21 10.92 2.97 -2.63
N LEU A 22 9.64 3.21 -2.38
CA LEU A 22 8.86 4.27 -2.99
C LEU A 22 8.81 5.43 -2.02
N THR A 23 9.44 6.56 -2.38
CA THR A 23 9.57 7.74 -1.53
C THR A 23 8.66 8.85 -2.03
N LEU A 24 7.79 9.34 -1.16
CA LEU A 24 6.99 10.54 -1.39
C LEU A 24 7.85 11.75 -1.01
N SER A 25 8.14 12.62 -1.96
CA SER A 25 9.06 13.75 -1.75
C SER A 25 8.41 15.06 -2.18
N ASN A 26 8.17 15.96 -1.24
CA ASN A 26 7.79 17.35 -1.50
C ASN A 26 8.43 18.23 -0.43
N PRO A 27 9.72 18.59 -0.64
CA PRO A 27 10.52 19.30 0.35
C PRO A 27 9.90 20.64 0.78
N GLY A 28 9.92 20.91 2.08
CA GLY A 28 9.35 22.14 2.66
C GLY A 28 7.82 22.13 2.80
N ARG A 29 7.11 21.10 2.28
CA ARG A 29 5.66 20.97 2.36
C ARG A 29 5.22 19.67 3.04
N ARG A 30 6.07 19.06 3.86
CA ARG A 30 5.81 17.80 4.58
C ARG A 30 5.25 16.71 3.67
N ASN A 31 5.83 16.60 2.50
CA ASN A 31 5.44 15.60 1.48
C ASN A 31 3.95 15.64 1.11
N THR A 32 3.30 16.84 1.12
CA THR A 32 1.95 16.97 0.56
C THR A 32 1.93 16.52 -0.90
N MET A 33 0.93 15.74 -1.23
CA MET A 33 0.75 15.09 -2.51
C MET A 33 0.10 16.03 -3.51
N THR A 34 0.85 16.48 -4.51
CA THR A 34 0.34 17.20 -5.67
C THR A 34 -0.38 16.24 -6.63
N GLU A 35 -1.18 16.77 -7.56
CA GLU A 35 -1.82 15.95 -8.61
C GLU A 35 -0.78 15.11 -9.37
N ALA A 36 0.34 15.72 -9.74
CA ALA A 36 1.43 15.03 -10.45
C ALA A 36 2.00 13.85 -9.64
N MET A 37 2.14 13.99 -8.31
CA MET A 37 2.59 12.91 -7.44
C MET A 37 1.57 11.77 -7.36
N TRP A 38 0.27 12.08 -7.27
CA TRP A 38 -0.78 11.05 -7.30
C TRP A 38 -0.76 10.26 -8.61
N ARG A 39 -0.69 10.95 -9.75
CA ARG A 39 -0.61 10.32 -11.06
C ARG A 39 0.70 9.52 -11.27
N ALA A 40 1.78 9.87 -10.59
CA ALA A 40 3.05 9.15 -10.67
C ALA A 40 3.06 7.80 -9.93
N LEU A 41 2.10 7.55 -9.03
CA LEU A 41 2.01 6.28 -8.29
C LEU A 41 1.74 5.10 -9.22
N GLU A 42 0.80 5.23 -10.15
CA GLU A 42 0.42 4.13 -11.06
C GLU A 42 1.62 3.64 -11.90
N PRO A 43 2.34 4.49 -12.68
CA PRO A 43 3.49 4.02 -13.44
C PRO A 43 4.64 3.55 -12.55
N ALA A 44 4.79 4.08 -11.33
CA ALA A 44 5.77 3.58 -10.38
C ALA A 44 5.42 2.16 -9.92
N CYS A 45 4.16 1.90 -9.55
CA CYS A 45 3.68 0.58 -9.18
C CYS A 45 3.78 -0.42 -10.34
N ALA A 46 3.46 -0.01 -11.57
CA ALA A 46 3.58 -0.87 -12.74
C ALA A 46 5.04 -1.35 -12.96
N ARG A 47 6.02 -0.43 -12.86
CA ARG A 47 7.44 -0.80 -12.94
C ARG A 47 7.86 -1.76 -11.82
N LEU A 48 7.40 -1.51 -10.59
CA LEU A 48 7.69 -2.39 -9.45
C LEU A 48 7.04 -3.77 -9.60
N ALA A 49 5.85 -3.84 -10.18
CA ALA A 49 5.19 -5.10 -10.48
C ALA A 49 5.97 -5.95 -11.49
N ASP A 50 6.50 -5.31 -12.54
CA ASP A 50 7.20 -5.97 -13.63
C ASP A 50 8.65 -6.38 -13.29
N ASP A 51 9.27 -5.79 -12.26
CA ASP A 51 10.66 -6.09 -11.88
C ASP A 51 10.75 -7.35 -11.02
N ALA A 52 11.10 -8.47 -11.64
CA ALA A 52 11.22 -9.77 -10.96
C ALA A 52 12.30 -9.80 -9.85
N SER A 53 13.21 -8.83 -9.80
CA SER A 53 14.22 -8.73 -8.74
C SER A 53 13.67 -8.14 -7.45
N VAL A 54 12.55 -7.41 -7.51
CA VAL A 54 11.89 -6.80 -6.33
C VAL A 54 11.03 -7.84 -5.62
N ARG A 55 11.27 -8.05 -4.33
CA ARG A 55 10.55 -8.98 -3.46
C ARG A 55 9.67 -8.30 -2.40
N ALA A 56 9.94 -7.04 -2.09
CA ALA A 56 9.12 -6.25 -1.17
C ALA A 56 9.25 -4.76 -1.51
N VAL A 57 8.21 -4.00 -1.21
CA VAL A 57 8.15 -2.55 -1.45
C VAL A 57 7.91 -1.82 -0.14
N VAL A 58 8.79 -0.90 0.21
CA VAL A 58 8.61 0.04 1.33
C VAL A 58 8.11 1.36 0.78
N VAL A 59 7.03 1.87 1.33
CA VAL A 59 6.50 3.22 1.04
C VAL A 59 6.81 4.13 2.21
N ARG A 60 7.45 5.27 1.95
CA ARG A 60 7.86 6.25 2.97
C ARG A 60 7.75 7.68 2.47
N GLY A 61 7.78 8.63 3.38
CA GLY A 61 8.05 10.03 3.05
C GLY A 61 9.54 10.35 3.04
N ALA A 62 9.94 11.38 2.33
CA ALA A 62 11.27 11.97 2.43
C ALA A 62 11.40 12.75 3.75
N GLY A 63 12.55 12.66 4.41
CA GLY A 63 12.79 13.33 5.70
C GLY A 63 12.02 12.67 6.84
N THR A 64 11.36 13.46 7.67
CA THR A 64 10.79 13.06 8.97
C THR A 64 9.27 12.88 8.96
N ASP A 65 8.58 13.22 7.89
CA ASP A 65 7.13 13.07 7.77
C ASP A 65 6.80 12.05 6.68
N PHE A 66 5.79 11.22 6.90
CA PHE A 66 5.27 10.37 5.84
C PHE A 66 4.62 11.25 4.75
N SER A 67 3.53 11.93 5.07
CA SER A 67 2.93 12.97 4.24
C SER A 67 1.83 13.72 5.02
N ALA A 68 1.71 15.01 4.78
CA ALA A 68 0.60 15.82 5.33
C ALA A 68 -0.70 15.73 4.49
N GLY A 69 -0.77 14.83 3.50
CA GLY A 69 -1.96 14.58 2.71
C GLY A 69 -1.97 15.25 1.34
N ALA A 70 -3.14 15.35 0.72
CA ALA A 70 -3.30 15.99 -0.58
C ALA A 70 -3.03 17.50 -0.51
N ASP A 71 -2.42 18.07 -1.56
CA ASP A 71 -2.25 19.52 -1.66
C ASP A 71 -3.63 20.18 -1.82
N ILE A 72 -3.99 21.00 -0.85
CA ILE A 72 -5.31 21.65 -0.80
C ILE A 72 -5.49 22.60 -2.00
N SER A 73 -4.41 23.19 -2.53
CA SER A 73 -4.50 24.08 -3.70
C SER A 73 -4.93 23.33 -4.97
N ASP A 74 -4.60 22.06 -5.08
CA ASP A 74 -4.88 21.21 -6.25
C ASP A 74 -6.07 20.27 -6.02
N LEU A 75 -6.72 20.35 -4.87
CA LEU A 75 -7.64 19.32 -4.37
C LEU A 75 -8.80 19.01 -5.33
N ARG A 76 -9.32 20.03 -6.04
CA ARG A 76 -10.39 19.82 -7.03
C ARG A 76 -9.92 18.97 -8.22
N ALA A 77 -8.70 19.22 -8.71
CA ALA A 77 -8.11 18.44 -9.80
C ALA A 77 -7.77 17.02 -9.33
N ILE A 78 -7.22 16.89 -8.10
CA ILE A 78 -6.85 15.62 -7.49
C ILE A 78 -8.04 14.68 -7.32
N LEU A 79 -9.20 15.20 -6.89
CA LEU A 79 -10.40 14.41 -6.60
C LEU A 79 -11.31 14.19 -7.79
N ARG A 80 -11.14 14.97 -8.87
CA ARG A 80 -12.01 14.87 -10.05
C ARG A 80 -11.69 13.61 -10.86
N ASP A 81 -12.70 12.79 -11.04
CA ASP A 81 -12.68 11.69 -11.99
C ASP A 81 -12.88 12.25 -13.42
N GLU A 82 -11.99 11.90 -14.34
CA GLU A 82 -11.98 12.45 -15.70
C GLU A 82 -13.12 11.90 -16.56
N ASP A 83 -13.51 10.64 -16.33
CA ASP A 83 -14.53 9.95 -17.12
C ASP A 83 -15.95 10.35 -16.69
N SER A 84 -16.23 10.29 -15.39
CA SER A 84 -17.55 10.61 -14.85
C SER A 84 -17.76 12.10 -14.55
N GLY A 85 -16.66 12.85 -14.38
CA GLY A 85 -16.68 14.26 -13.93
C GLY A 85 -17.03 14.43 -12.46
N HIS A 86 -17.23 13.34 -11.70
CA HIS A 86 -17.51 13.37 -10.27
C HIS A 86 -16.24 13.68 -9.46
N HIS A 87 -16.40 14.03 -8.20
CA HIS A 87 -15.31 14.30 -7.27
C HIS A 87 -15.18 13.17 -6.24
N ASP A 88 -15.10 11.93 -6.73
CA ASP A 88 -14.96 10.74 -5.89
C ASP A 88 -13.63 10.03 -6.15
N GLY A 89 -12.55 10.71 -5.82
CA GLY A 89 -11.21 10.13 -5.77
C GLY A 89 -10.29 10.51 -6.92
N GLY A 90 -10.71 10.55 -8.16
CA GLY A 90 -9.86 10.93 -9.29
C GLY A 90 -8.46 10.31 -9.27
N ALA A 91 -7.41 11.14 -9.33
CA ALA A 91 -6.02 10.69 -9.26
C ALA A 91 -5.66 9.95 -7.95
N VAL A 92 -6.36 10.25 -6.85
CA VAL A 92 -6.20 9.54 -5.57
C VAL A 92 -6.65 8.09 -5.71
N ALA A 93 -7.84 7.86 -6.27
CA ALA A 93 -8.38 6.51 -6.45
C ALA A 93 -7.50 5.66 -7.35
N VAL A 94 -6.98 6.23 -8.46
CA VAL A 94 -6.05 5.55 -9.37
C VAL A 94 -4.75 5.17 -8.66
N GLY A 95 -4.13 6.13 -7.96
CA GLY A 95 -2.87 5.87 -7.25
C GLY A 95 -3.04 4.88 -6.10
N GLU A 96 -4.14 4.97 -5.34
CA GLU A 96 -4.49 4.03 -4.27
C GLU A 96 -4.71 2.62 -4.82
N ALA A 97 -5.49 2.48 -5.89
CA ALA A 97 -5.75 1.19 -6.53
C ALA A 97 -4.47 0.55 -7.10
N ALA A 98 -3.59 1.34 -7.72
CA ALA A 98 -2.32 0.85 -8.24
C ALA A 98 -1.41 0.30 -7.13
N LEU A 99 -1.37 0.97 -5.97
CA LEU A 99 -0.56 0.53 -4.83
C LEU A 99 -1.16 -0.72 -4.18
N ALA A 100 -2.48 -0.74 -3.94
CA ALA A 100 -3.17 -1.89 -3.36
C ALA A 100 -3.12 -3.12 -4.28
N GLY A 101 -3.17 -2.90 -5.59
CA GLY A 101 -3.09 -3.97 -6.60
C GLY A 101 -1.69 -4.54 -6.85
N LEU A 102 -0.65 -4.05 -6.18
CA LEU A 102 0.67 -4.66 -6.27
C LEU A 102 0.63 -6.09 -5.68
N HIS A 103 1.01 -7.09 -6.50
CA HIS A 103 1.07 -8.49 -6.03
C HIS A 103 2.22 -8.74 -5.03
N LYS A 104 3.20 -7.86 -4.97
CA LYS A 104 4.32 -7.91 -4.01
C LYS A 104 3.92 -7.32 -2.68
N PRO A 105 4.48 -7.80 -1.55
CA PRO A 105 4.17 -7.23 -0.24
C PRO A 105 4.62 -5.77 -0.16
N THR A 106 3.72 -4.93 0.34
CA THR A 106 3.90 -3.48 0.50
C THR A 106 3.86 -3.09 1.96
N ILE A 107 4.82 -2.29 2.40
CA ILE A 107 4.97 -1.84 3.78
C ILE A 107 4.99 -0.32 3.84
N ALA A 108 3.99 0.30 4.46
CA ALA A 108 4.05 1.71 4.81
C ALA A 108 4.89 1.90 6.07
N ALA A 109 6.01 2.61 5.94
CA ALA A 109 6.88 3.01 7.05
C ALA A 109 6.56 4.46 7.43
N VAL A 110 5.81 4.65 8.50
CA VAL A 110 5.21 5.93 8.87
C VAL A 110 5.98 6.61 9.98
N GLU A 111 6.61 7.74 9.67
CA GLU A 111 7.16 8.69 10.64
C GLU A 111 6.40 10.01 10.56
N GLY A 112 6.40 10.79 11.63
CA GLY A 112 5.77 12.11 11.69
C GLY A 112 4.31 12.08 11.23
N TYR A 113 3.91 12.97 10.35
CA TYR A 113 2.52 13.13 9.93
C TYR A 113 2.11 12.15 8.83
N CYS A 114 0.94 11.50 9.04
CA CYS A 114 0.21 10.71 8.06
C CYS A 114 -1.25 11.17 8.06
N LEU A 115 -1.57 12.19 7.26
CA LEU A 115 -2.83 12.92 7.36
C LEU A 115 -3.64 12.87 6.05
N GLY A 116 -4.97 12.78 6.17
CA GLY A 116 -5.89 12.85 5.03
C GLY A 116 -5.56 11.87 3.90
N GLY A 117 -5.21 12.38 2.72
CA GLY A 117 -4.81 11.54 1.58
C GLY A 117 -3.57 10.67 1.82
N ALA A 118 -2.67 11.07 2.74
CA ALA A 118 -1.54 10.24 3.12
C ALA A 118 -1.98 8.94 3.83
N TRP A 119 -3.06 9.01 4.61
CA TRP A 119 -3.66 7.80 5.18
C TRP A 119 -4.14 6.83 4.09
N GLN A 120 -4.71 7.33 2.98
CA GLN A 120 -5.13 6.46 1.87
C GLN A 120 -3.94 5.69 1.27
N ILE A 121 -2.78 6.35 1.10
CA ILE A 121 -1.55 5.69 0.64
C ILE A 121 -1.09 4.65 1.66
N ALA A 122 -1.03 5.00 2.94
CA ALA A 122 -0.61 4.07 3.98
C ALA A 122 -1.59 2.88 4.11
N ALA A 123 -2.89 3.14 4.01
CA ALA A 123 -3.94 2.12 4.07
C ALA A 123 -3.96 1.20 2.85
N ALA A 124 -3.51 1.67 1.68
CA ALA A 124 -3.36 0.86 0.48
C ALA A 124 -2.18 -0.13 0.54
N CYS A 125 -1.24 0.06 1.48
CA CYS A 125 -0.19 -0.92 1.75
C CYS A 125 -0.74 -2.09 2.58
N ASP A 126 -0.11 -3.27 2.45
CA ASP A 126 -0.50 -4.47 3.20
C ASP A 126 -0.25 -4.30 4.70
N ILE A 127 0.90 -3.75 5.05
CA ILE A 127 1.37 -3.61 6.44
C ILE A 127 1.76 -2.16 6.69
N ARG A 128 1.43 -1.66 7.86
CA ARG A 128 1.79 -0.31 8.34
C ARG A 128 2.59 -0.44 9.62
N LEU A 129 3.83 0.06 9.57
CA LEU A 129 4.73 0.18 10.72
C LEU A 129 4.87 1.67 11.05
N ALA A 130 4.74 2.03 12.31
CA ALA A 130 4.81 3.42 12.74
C ALA A 130 5.98 3.67 13.69
N SER A 131 6.62 4.81 13.56
CA SER A 131 7.48 5.37 14.60
C SER A 131 6.62 5.84 15.78
N SER A 132 7.13 5.75 16.98
CA SER A 132 6.44 6.21 18.21
C SER A 132 6.05 7.69 18.18
N GLY A 133 6.74 8.50 17.35
CA GLY A 133 6.41 9.90 17.13
C GLY A 133 5.40 10.16 16.02
N ALA A 134 4.87 9.11 15.37
CA ALA A 134 3.94 9.29 14.27
C ALA A 134 2.57 9.80 14.74
N THR A 135 1.95 10.62 13.90
CA THR A 135 0.63 11.21 14.13
C THR A 135 -0.26 10.95 12.92
N PHE A 136 -1.42 10.38 13.17
CA PHE A 136 -2.42 10.03 12.16
C PHE A 136 -3.63 10.95 12.26
N GLY A 137 -4.28 11.20 11.13
CA GLY A 137 -5.53 11.97 11.12
C GLY A 137 -6.26 11.88 9.79
N ILE A 138 -7.59 11.77 9.84
CA ILE A 138 -8.45 11.73 8.66
C ILE A 138 -9.38 12.94 8.76
N THR A 139 -9.02 14.03 8.08
CA THR A 139 -9.50 15.38 8.37
C THR A 139 -10.45 16.03 7.36
N PRO A 140 -11.13 15.30 6.44
CA PRO A 140 -11.96 15.92 5.39
C PRO A 140 -13.10 16.75 5.98
N ALA A 141 -13.70 16.33 7.10
CA ALA A 141 -14.77 17.06 7.77
C ALA A 141 -14.37 18.46 8.23
N LYS A 142 -13.09 18.68 8.56
CA LYS A 142 -12.57 20.02 8.97
C LYS A 142 -12.60 21.05 7.85
N ILE A 143 -12.62 20.60 6.60
CA ILE A 143 -12.59 21.48 5.41
C ILE A 143 -13.82 21.28 4.51
N GLY A 144 -14.84 20.57 5.00
CA GLY A 144 -16.12 20.40 4.29
C GLY A 144 -16.04 19.52 3.05
N ILE A 145 -15.11 18.56 3.02
CA ILE A 145 -14.94 17.63 1.91
C ILE A 145 -15.50 16.26 2.28
N VAL A 146 -16.18 15.63 1.32
CA VAL A 146 -16.51 14.22 1.40
C VAL A 146 -15.26 13.41 1.04
N TYR A 147 -14.85 12.51 1.92
CA TYR A 147 -13.70 11.65 1.67
C TYR A 147 -14.02 10.65 0.55
N PRO A 148 -13.08 10.31 -0.34
CA PRO A 148 -13.33 9.35 -1.42
C PRO A 148 -13.90 8.02 -0.90
N THR A 149 -14.89 7.49 -1.62
CA THR A 149 -15.61 6.27 -1.23
C THR A 149 -14.66 5.10 -0.98
N ALA A 150 -13.69 4.88 -1.87
CA ALA A 150 -12.69 3.83 -1.73
C ALA A 150 -11.87 3.97 -0.42
N GLY A 151 -11.48 5.19 -0.06
CA GLY A 151 -10.78 5.47 1.20
C GLY A 151 -11.63 5.21 2.44
N ILE A 152 -12.94 5.53 2.39
CA ILE A 152 -13.89 5.22 3.47
C ILE A 152 -14.05 3.71 3.61
N GLU A 153 -14.25 3.01 2.50
CA GLU A 153 -14.45 1.56 2.47
C GLU A 153 -13.23 0.84 3.06
N ARG A 154 -12.02 1.21 2.65
CA ARG A 154 -10.78 0.66 3.20
C ARG A 154 -10.62 0.96 4.68
N LEU A 155 -10.94 2.17 5.13
CA LEU A 155 -10.91 2.51 6.56
C LEU A 155 -11.89 1.66 7.37
N VAL A 156 -13.10 1.43 6.85
CA VAL A 156 -14.11 0.58 7.50
C VAL A 156 -13.62 -0.87 7.60
N ARG A 157 -12.96 -1.39 6.56
CA ARG A 157 -12.38 -2.75 6.58
C ARG A 157 -11.26 -2.87 7.60
N ILE A 158 -10.37 -1.86 7.68
CA ILE A 158 -9.23 -1.88 8.60
C ILE A 158 -9.65 -1.73 10.06
N ALA A 159 -10.55 -0.78 10.37
CA ALA A 159 -10.80 -0.34 11.73
C ALA A 159 -12.25 -0.57 12.22
N GLY A 160 -13.11 -1.06 11.34
CA GLY A 160 -14.54 -1.22 11.60
C GLY A 160 -15.34 0.10 11.51
N PRO A 161 -16.67 0.01 11.34
CA PRO A 161 -17.50 1.17 11.04
C PRO A 161 -17.58 2.21 12.17
N ALA A 162 -17.49 1.79 13.42
CA ALA A 162 -17.53 2.71 14.56
C ALA A 162 -16.27 3.57 14.64
N THR A 163 -15.09 2.96 14.50
CA THR A 163 -13.80 3.66 14.48
C THR A 163 -13.68 4.55 13.25
N ALA A 164 -14.14 4.09 12.09
CA ALA A 164 -14.16 4.89 10.87
C ALA A 164 -14.99 6.18 11.06
N LYS A 165 -16.21 6.07 11.63
CA LYS A 165 -17.04 7.23 11.94
C LYS A 165 -16.38 8.16 12.95
N TYR A 166 -15.77 7.61 14.01
CA TYR A 166 -15.05 8.42 14.99
C TYR A 166 -13.97 9.28 14.31
N LEU A 167 -13.10 8.67 13.51
CA LEU A 167 -12.00 9.38 12.84
C LEU A 167 -12.49 10.37 11.78
N LEU A 168 -13.46 9.97 10.96
CA LEU A 168 -13.98 10.82 9.88
C LEU A 168 -14.80 12.00 10.39
N PHE A 169 -15.60 11.83 11.46
CA PHE A 169 -16.48 12.87 11.98
C PHE A 169 -15.70 13.86 12.83
N SER A 170 -14.83 13.38 13.73
CA SER A 170 -14.06 14.26 14.60
C SER A 170 -12.93 14.97 13.84
N GLY A 171 -12.32 14.26 12.89
CA GLY A 171 -11.08 14.71 12.25
C GLY A 171 -9.93 14.84 13.23
N ASP A 172 -10.02 14.23 14.43
CA ASP A 172 -8.98 14.30 15.46
C ASP A 172 -7.69 13.64 15.02
N PHE A 173 -6.59 14.14 15.56
CA PHE A 173 -5.30 13.48 15.45
C PHE A 173 -5.18 12.42 16.53
N VAL A 174 -4.61 11.27 16.15
CA VAL A 174 -4.28 10.19 17.06
C VAL A 174 -2.79 9.90 16.97
N ASP A 175 -2.17 9.62 18.12
CA ASP A 175 -0.78 9.19 18.19
C ASP A 175 -0.59 7.75 17.72
N ALA A 176 0.65 7.32 17.58
CA ALA A 176 1.00 5.99 17.08
C ALA A 176 0.41 4.85 17.93
N GLU A 177 0.45 4.96 19.27
CA GLU A 177 -0.10 3.92 20.15
C GLU A 177 -1.62 3.86 20.06
N ARG A 178 -2.29 5.00 20.00
CA ARG A 178 -3.74 5.01 19.76
C ARG A 178 -4.09 4.44 18.40
N ALA A 179 -3.31 4.76 17.35
CA ALA A 179 -3.48 4.18 16.03
C ALA A 179 -3.34 2.65 16.05
N ARG A 180 -2.39 2.11 16.83
CA ARG A 180 -2.22 0.67 17.02
C ARG A 180 -3.43 0.04 17.71
N VAL A 181 -3.93 0.64 18.78
CA VAL A 181 -5.14 0.17 19.48
C VAL A 181 -6.38 0.18 18.58
N LEU A 182 -6.47 1.15 17.67
CA LEU A 182 -7.56 1.27 16.70
C LEU A 182 -7.40 0.34 15.47
N GLY A 183 -6.30 -0.43 15.39
CA GLY A 183 -6.02 -1.33 14.26
C GLY A 183 -5.48 -0.64 13.02
N LEU A 184 -5.16 0.65 13.11
CA LEU A 184 -4.65 1.40 11.96
C LEU A 184 -3.21 1.00 11.58
N VAL A 185 -2.40 0.59 12.55
CA VAL A 185 -1.02 0.13 12.34
C VAL A 185 -0.77 -1.19 13.07
N GLN A 186 0.10 -2.04 12.51
CA GLN A 186 0.40 -3.36 13.04
C GLN A 186 1.45 -3.33 14.15
N ALA A 187 2.41 -2.38 14.07
CA ALA A 187 3.43 -2.22 15.10
C ALA A 187 3.85 -0.76 15.25
N VAL A 188 4.30 -0.42 16.45
CA VAL A 188 4.91 0.87 16.79
C VAL A 188 6.30 0.58 17.33
N HIS A 189 7.30 1.29 16.81
CA HIS A 189 8.70 1.15 17.22
C HIS A 189 9.24 2.48 17.74
N PRO A 190 10.20 2.47 18.68
CA PRO A 190 10.87 3.70 19.12
C PRO A 190 11.47 4.47 17.94
N ALA A 191 11.40 5.79 17.97
CA ALA A 191 11.87 6.62 16.86
C ALA A 191 13.36 6.37 16.53
N GLU A 192 14.16 6.11 17.55
CA GLU A 192 15.61 5.91 17.45
C GLU A 192 15.97 4.61 16.71
N THR A 193 15.14 3.57 16.81
CA THR A 193 15.36 2.25 16.19
C THR A 193 14.40 1.96 15.04
N PHE A 194 13.52 2.88 14.71
CA PHE A 194 12.44 2.66 13.76
C PHE A 194 12.92 2.09 12.41
N TRP A 195 13.94 2.69 11.82
CA TRP A 195 14.45 2.23 10.53
C TRP A 195 15.18 0.89 10.61
N ASP A 196 15.85 0.59 11.71
CA ASP A 196 16.48 -0.71 11.92
C ASP A 196 15.40 -1.79 12.01
N GLU A 197 14.29 -1.53 12.71
CA GLU A 197 13.17 -2.46 12.82
C GLU A 197 12.44 -2.66 11.49
N VAL A 198 12.17 -1.57 10.76
CA VAL A 198 11.57 -1.64 9.40
C VAL A 198 12.47 -2.47 8.48
N ASN A 199 13.77 -2.16 8.43
CA ASN A 199 14.72 -2.87 7.59
C ASN A 199 14.79 -4.36 7.95
N ALA A 200 14.89 -4.69 9.24
CA ALA A 200 14.91 -6.07 9.71
C ALA A 200 13.63 -6.83 9.33
N PHE A 201 12.47 -6.17 9.45
CA PHE A 201 11.19 -6.76 9.08
C PHE A 201 11.12 -7.04 7.58
N VAL A 202 11.45 -6.05 6.74
CA VAL A 202 11.38 -6.17 5.28
C VAL A 202 12.38 -7.18 4.74
N GLN A 203 13.59 -7.25 5.31
CA GLN A 203 14.59 -8.28 4.97
C GLN A 203 14.05 -9.68 5.28
N ARG A 204 13.38 -9.88 6.43
CA ARG A 204 12.74 -11.15 6.74
C ARG A 204 11.64 -11.51 5.73
N LEU A 205 10.81 -10.57 5.28
CA LEU A 205 9.81 -10.81 4.24
C LEU A 205 10.47 -11.18 2.90
N ALA A 206 11.46 -10.42 2.49
CA ALA A 206 12.15 -10.65 1.23
C ALA A 206 12.89 -12.02 1.20
N ALA A 207 13.29 -12.56 2.35
CA ALA A 207 13.91 -13.88 2.48
C ALA A 207 12.89 -15.04 2.50
N ARG A 208 11.59 -14.79 2.61
CA ARG A 208 10.56 -15.84 2.57
C ARG A 208 10.20 -16.22 1.13
N SER A 209 9.51 -17.36 0.97
CA SER A 209 8.97 -17.76 -0.33
C SER A 209 8.02 -16.66 -0.86
N GLN A 210 8.36 -16.09 -1.99
CA GLN A 210 7.52 -15.09 -2.64
C GLN A 210 6.25 -15.70 -3.22
N LEU A 211 6.30 -16.97 -3.61
CA LEU A 211 5.11 -17.73 -3.99
C LEU A 211 4.10 -17.77 -2.83
N SER A 212 4.55 -18.15 -1.64
CA SER A 212 3.66 -18.25 -0.47
C SER A 212 3.11 -16.88 -0.07
N ILE A 213 3.94 -15.82 -0.06
CA ILE A 213 3.52 -14.47 0.31
C ILE A 213 2.47 -13.95 -0.68
N GLN A 214 2.73 -14.06 -1.99
CA GLN A 214 1.82 -13.55 -3.01
C GLN A 214 0.52 -14.37 -3.09
N ALA A 215 0.60 -15.68 -2.89
CA ALA A 215 -0.58 -16.53 -2.77
C ALA A 215 -1.48 -16.12 -1.61
N MET A 216 -0.89 -15.96 -0.42
CA MET A 216 -1.63 -15.54 0.76
C MET A 216 -2.20 -14.14 0.63
N LYS A 217 -1.46 -13.20 0.04
CA LYS A 217 -1.96 -11.85 -0.26
C LYS A 217 -3.17 -11.91 -1.19
N ASP A 218 -3.07 -12.58 -2.35
CA ASP A 218 -4.15 -12.68 -3.33
C ASP A 218 -5.41 -13.34 -2.74
N ILE A 219 -5.25 -14.36 -1.90
CA ILE A 219 -6.37 -15.01 -1.20
C ILE A 219 -7.00 -14.08 -0.18
N VAL A 220 -6.20 -13.38 0.64
CA VAL A 220 -6.70 -12.42 1.62
C VAL A 220 -7.42 -11.27 0.93
N ASP A 221 -6.84 -10.70 -0.13
CA ASP A 221 -7.44 -9.61 -0.90
C ASP A 221 -8.76 -10.06 -1.58
N THR A 222 -8.81 -11.31 -2.06
CA THR A 222 -10.04 -11.90 -2.63
C THR A 222 -11.14 -12.04 -1.57
N ILE A 223 -10.80 -12.51 -0.37
CA ILE A 223 -11.74 -12.62 0.77
C ILE A 223 -12.23 -11.23 1.19
N ASP A 224 -11.33 -10.26 1.30
CA ASP A 224 -11.66 -8.90 1.70
C ASP A 224 -12.56 -8.19 0.66
N ALA A 225 -12.30 -8.39 -0.62
CA ALA A 225 -13.10 -7.82 -1.71
C ALA A 225 -14.52 -8.41 -1.81
N ALA A 226 -14.68 -9.67 -1.43
CA ALA A 226 -15.94 -10.40 -1.56
C ALA A 226 -17.06 -9.87 -0.67
N GLY A 227 -16.74 -9.27 0.47
CA GLY A 227 -17.75 -8.85 1.44
C GLY A 227 -18.71 -10.00 1.83
N ALA A 228 -19.95 -9.66 2.22
CA ALA A 228 -20.99 -10.64 2.57
C ALA A 228 -21.83 -11.11 1.34
N GLY A 229 -21.32 -10.97 0.11
CA GLY A 229 -22.06 -11.29 -1.13
C GLY A 229 -21.82 -12.73 -1.63
N ASP A 230 -22.80 -13.29 -2.30
CA ASP A 230 -22.91 -14.72 -2.65
C ASP A 230 -21.96 -15.19 -3.80
N ASP A 231 -21.36 -14.27 -4.56
CA ASP A 231 -20.57 -14.59 -5.79
C ASP A 231 -19.05 -14.82 -5.52
N SER A 232 -18.60 -14.62 -4.30
CA SER A 232 -17.20 -14.69 -3.90
C SER A 232 -16.60 -16.10 -3.89
N GLY A 233 -17.44 -17.11 -3.77
CA GLY A 233 -17.00 -18.50 -3.65
C GLY A 233 -16.22 -19.00 -4.86
N ALA A 234 -16.65 -18.65 -6.07
CA ALA A 234 -16.00 -19.09 -7.31
C ALA A 234 -14.64 -18.39 -7.51
N GLU A 235 -14.53 -17.09 -7.21
CA GLU A 235 -13.28 -16.36 -7.31
C GLU A 235 -12.25 -16.84 -6.29
N LEU A 236 -12.67 -17.07 -5.07
CA LEU A 236 -11.82 -17.62 -4.01
C LEU A 236 -11.34 -19.02 -4.36
N GLN A 237 -12.24 -19.89 -4.89
CA GLN A 237 -11.86 -21.21 -5.35
C GLN A 237 -10.85 -21.16 -6.48
N ASN A 238 -11.08 -20.32 -7.49
CA ASN A 238 -10.15 -20.14 -8.60
C ASN A 238 -8.77 -19.63 -8.15
N ALA A 239 -8.74 -18.69 -7.18
CA ALA A 239 -7.49 -18.23 -6.58
C ALA A 239 -6.78 -19.37 -5.87
N SER A 240 -7.51 -20.12 -5.03
CA SER A 240 -6.97 -21.26 -4.30
C SER A 240 -6.39 -22.32 -5.24
N ASP A 241 -7.14 -22.74 -6.25
CA ASP A 241 -6.71 -23.77 -7.21
C ASP A 241 -5.46 -23.36 -7.96
N HIS A 242 -5.40 -22.10 -8.42
CA HIS A 242 -4.24 -21.54 -9.07
C HIS A 242 -2.98 -21.63 -8.19
N TRP A 243 -3.06 -21.13 -6.95
CA TRP A 243 -1.91 -21.09 -6.06
C TRP A 243 -1.53 -22.47 -5.55
N GLN A 244 -2.48 -23.39 -5.35
CA GLN A 244 -2.18 -24.79 -5.02
C GLN A 244 -1.42 -25.51 -6.15
N HIS A 245 -1.82 -25.25 -7.41
CA HIS A 245 -1.11 -25.77 -8.56
C HIS A 245 0.33 -25.25 -8.63
N LEU A 246 0.55 -23.93 -8.46
CA LEU A 246 1.87 -23.34 -8.43
C LEU A 246 2.73 -23.88 -7.27
N MET A 247 2.15 -24.02 -6.09
CA MET A 247 2.83 -24.61 -4.93
C MET A 247 3.35 -26.01 -5.24
N ALA A 248 2.57 -26.83 -5.96
CA ALA A 248 2.95 -28.19 -6.31
C ALA A 248 4.04 -28.26 -7.40
N THR A 249 4.23 -27.22 -8.21
CA THR A 249 5.10 -27.25 -9.39
C THR A 249 6.35 -26.36 -9.30
N ALA A 250 6.35 -25.33 -8.46
CA ALA A 250 7.42 -24.32 -8.42
C ALA A 250 8.65 -24.71 -7.57
N GLY A 251 8.60 -25.79 -6.77
CA GLY A 251 9.71 -26.27 -5.98
C GLY A 251 9.96 -25.57 -4.64
N ASP A 252 9.33 -24.42 -4.38
CA ASP A 252 9.54 -23.64 -3.13
C ASP A 252 9.11 -24.43 -1.89
N ALA A 253 8.01 -25.20 -1.97
CA ALA A 253 7.53 -26.02 -0.85
C ALA A 253 8.54 -27.12 -0.51
N GLU A 254 9.11 -27.80 -1.51
CA GLU A 254 10.13 -28.83 -1.33
C GLU A 254 11.41 -28.24 -0.74
N ALA A 255 11.86 -27.09 -1.29
CA ALA A 255 13.04 -26.37 -0.79
C ALA A 255 12.85 -25.95 0.69
N GLY A 256 11.68 -25.42 1.03
CA GLY A 256 11.37 -24.98 2.40
C GLY A 256 11.32 -26.13 3.39
N VAL A 257 10.60 -27.22 3.08
CA VAL A 257 10.49 -28.41 3.93
C VAL A 257 11.85 -29.09 4.07
N GLY A 258 12.60 -29.27 2.98
CA GLY A 258 13.94 -29.90 3.01
C GLY A 258 14.92 -29.08 3.86
N ALA A 259 14.91 -27.76 3.76
CA ALA A 259 15.74 -26.87 4.57
C ALA A 259 15.37 -26.95 6.06
N PHE A 260 14.07 -26.95 6.37
CA PHE A 260 13.57 -27.08 7.74
C PHE A 260 14.04 -28.40 8.40
N LEU A 261 13.84 -29.52 7.74
CA LEU A 261 14.25 -30.84 8.24
C LEU A 261 15.77 -30.94 8.42
N SER A 262 16.52 -30.26 7.56
CA SER A 262 17.99 -30.24 7.61
C SER A 262 18.56 -29.11 8.49
N LYS A 263 17.70 -28.33 9.18
CA LYS A 263 18.09 -27.17 10.00
C LYS A 263 18.97 -26.17 9.26
N ARG A 264 18.65 -25.90 7.99
CA ARG A 264 19.31 -24.91 7.12
C ARG A 264 18.39 -23.77 6.78
N THR A 265 18.94 -22.66 6.31
CA THR A 265 18.17 -21.57 5.72
C THR A 265 17.65 -22.01 4.34
N PRO A 266 16.36 -21.88 4.03
CA PRO A 266 15.84 -22.20 2.72
C PRO A 266 16.27 -21.17 1.68
N GLU A 267 16.48 -21.65 0.45
CA GLU A 267 16.69 -20.81 -0.73
C GLU A 267 15.47 -20.95 -1.65
N PHE A 268 14.68 -19.88 -1.78
CA PHE A 268 13.50 -19.85 -2.62
C PHE A 268 13.81 -19.20 -3.96
N THR A 269 13.47 -19.90 -5.04
CA THR A 269 13.83 -19.50 -6.40
C THR A 269 12.65 -18.92 -7.20
N TRP A 270 11.42 -19.14 -6.74
CA TRP A 270 10.28 -18.56 -7.40
C TRP A 270 10.27 -17.02 -7.28
N ASN A 271 10.13 -16.31 -8.39
CA ASN A 271 10.31 -14.87 -8.49
C ASN A 271 9.09 -14.15 -9.13
N GLY A 272 7.92 -14.80 -9.15
CA GLY A 272 6.73 -14.19 -9.72
C GLY A 272 6.71 -14.22 -11.24
N GLY A 273 6.89 -15.39 -11.86
CA GLY A 273 6.70 -15.56 -13.30
C GLY A 273 5.32 -15.01 -13.69
N ARG A 274 5.28 -14.18 -14.76
CA ARG A 274 4.02 -13.61 -15.26
C ARG A 274 3.09 -14.75 -15.65
N ASP A 275 2.11 -15.06 -14.82
CA ASP A 275 0.89 -15.67 -15.31
C ASP A 275 -0.02 -14.55 -15.82
N THR A 276 0.09 -14.28 -17.13
CA THR A 276 -0.63 -13.20 -17.82
C THR A 276 -2.13 -13.45 -17.90
N GLN A 277 -2.64 -14.55 -17.35
CA GLN A 277 -4.05 -14.92 -17.48
C GLN A 277 -4.99 -14.24 -16.47
N ARG A 278 -4.48 -13.52 -15.44
CA ARG A 278 -5.33 -12.84 -14.45
C ARG A 278 -5.56 -11.34 -14.66
N ARG A 279 -5.03 -10.72 -15.72
CA ARG A 279 -5.16 -9.27 -15.97
C ARG A 279 -6.47 -8.83 -16.66
N THR A 280 -7.50 -9.64 -16.75
CA THR A 280 -8.80 -9.21 -17.28
C THR A 280 -9.84 -9.02 -16.16
N ARG A 281 -9.50 -8.24 -15.11
CA ARG A 281 -10.45 -7.77 -14.11
C ARG A 281 -10.86 -6.30 -14.30
N THR A 282 -10.80 -5.79 -15.54
CA THR A 282 -11.48 -4.54 -15.92
C THR A 282 -12.27 -4.83 -17.18
N GLY A 283 -13.60 -4.72 -17.04
CA GLY A 283 -14.61 -5.07 -18.02
C GLY A 283 -14.32 -4.58 -19.44
N GLU A 284 -14.18 -5.55 -20.36
CA GLU A 284 -14.63 -5.36 -21.72
C GLU A 284 -15.85 -6.25 -21.91
N PRO A 285 -16.99 -5.73 -22.40
CA PRO A 285 -18.11 -6.56 -22.76
C PRO A 285 -17.72 -7.37 -24.00
N ALA A 286 -17.96 -8.68 -23.93
CA ALA A 286 -17.87 -9.56 -25.10
C ALA A 286 -18.82 -9.04 -26.18
N SER A 287 -18.27 -8.71 -27.32
CA SER A 287 -18.99 -8.42 -28.56
C SER A 287 -19.58 -9.68 -29.18
#